data_8a1505d0a7aed609d1fe23092d063e36
#
_entry.id   8a1505d0a7aed609d1fe23092d063e36
#
_cell.length_a   1.000
_cell.length_b   1.000
_cell.length_c   1.000
_cell.angle_alpha   90.00
_cell.angle_beta   90.00
_cell.angle_gamma   90.00
#
_symmetry.space_group_name_H-M   'P 1'
#
loop_
_entity.id
_entity.type
_entity.pdbx_description
1 polymer ?
#
loop_
_entity_poly.entity_id
_entity_poly.type
_entity_poly.pdbx_seq_one_letter_code
_entity_poly.pdbx_strand_id
1 'polypeptide(L)'
;LQQCAEKIAEEIAGSGDSSRCFFQLVTYSGHGPFIIPDEYKRISFSPGMPEVLNNYLTAANYTDYAIGKFIERLQEEGLFDETMIVVTGDHEGLAYLRQSLCETKEGGGLVSPFEYTPFIVINSPVGMRYEKVMGQVDIYSTLLDLTGLDDYGWKGMGQSIFCLLYTSPSPRDMRR
;
A
#
# COMPACT_ATOMS: atom_id res chain seq x y z
N LEU A 1 -1.08 12.81 7.56
CA LEU A 1 -2.13 11.80 7.57
C LEU A 1 -3.14 11.97 8.71
N GLN A 2 -2.75 12.34 9.95
CA GLN A 2 -3.71 12.60 11.05
C GLN A 2 -4.76 13.65 10.66
N GLN A 3 -4.36 14.79 10.14
CA GLN A 3 -5.29 15.81 9.65
C GLN A 3 -6.21 15.32 8.52
N CYS A 4 -5.79 14.32 7.75
CA CYS A 4 -6.66 13.70 6.75
C CYS A 4 -7.77 12.89 7.41
N ALA A 5 -7.50 12.18 8.52
CA ALA A 5 -8.53 11.44 9.25
C ALA A 5 -9.59 12.40 9.83
N GLU A 6 -9.15 13.53 10.40
CA GLU A 6 -10.05 14.58 10.89
C GLU A 6 -10.97 15.12 9.79
N LYS A 7 -10.39 15.44 8.62
CA LYS A 7 -11.18 15.92 7.48
C LYS A 7 -12.15 14.88 6.93
N ILE A 8 -11.74 13.60 6.90
CA ILE A 8 -12.64 12.51 6.51
C ILE A 8 -13.83 12.43 7.47
N ALA A 9 -13.59 12.54 8.79
CA ALA A 9 -14.65 12.54 9.78
C ALA A 9 -15.61 13.75 9.61
N GLU A 10 -15.06 14.94 9.35
CA GLU A 10 -15.84 16.14 9.07
C GLU A 10 -16.71 15.97 7.81
N GLU A 11 -16.17 15.46 6.73
CA GLU A 11 -16.88 15.24 5.47
C GLU A 11 -18.00 14.20 5.62
N ILE A 12 -17.74 13.08 6.32
CA ILE A 12 -18.74 12.06 6.59
C ILE A 12 -19.87 12.64 7.47
N ALA A 13 -19.53 13.36 8.53
CA ALA A 13 -20.51 13.99 9.40
C ALA A 13 -21.35 15.07 8.69
N GLY A 14 -20.74 15.81 7.77
CA GLY A 14 -21.38 16.86 6.99
C GLY A 14 -22.28 16.37 5.85
N SER A 15 -22.05 15.15 5.36
CA SER A 15 -22.81 14.61 4.22
C SER A 15 -24.27 14.31 4.55
N GLY A 16 -24.60 14.06 5.83
CA GLY A 16 -25.96 13.72 6.29
C GLY A 16 -26.56 12.47 5.63
N ASP A 17 -25.77 11.74 4.86
CA ASP A 17 -26.16 10.61 4.06
C ASP A 17 -25.39 9.35 4.52
N SER A 18 -26.06 8.20 4.46
CA SER A 18 -25.45 6.89 4.71
C SER A 18 -24.72 6.32 3.50
N SER A 19 -24.40 7.14 2.51
CA SER A 19 -23.68 6.71 1.32
C SER A 19 -22.22 6.33 1.64
N ARG A 20 -21.71 5.33 0.93
CA ARG A 20 -20.30 4.94 1.04
C ARG A 20 -19.42 5.99 0.39
N CYS A 21 -18.36 6.37 1.08
CA CYS A 21 -17.37 7.33 0.60
C CYS A 21 -16.08 6.62 0.17
N PHE A 22 -15.40 7.18 -0.82
CA PHE A 22 -14.07 6.75 -1.24
C PHE A 22 -13.11 7.94 -1.12
N PHE A 23 -12.01 7.75 -0.39
CA PHE A 23 -10.97 8.75 -0.23
C PHE A 23 -9.64 8.18 -0.71
N GLN A 24 -8.91 8.92 -1.52
CA GLN A 24 -7.57 8.59 -1.95
C GLN A 24 -6.59 9.56 -1.32
N LEU A 25 -5.66 9.04 -0.52
CA LEU A 25 -4.60 9.80 0.13
C LEU A 25 -3.26 9.47 -0.52
N VAL A 26 -2.60 10.47 -1.07
CA VAL A 26 -1.26 10.32 -1.66
C VAL A 26 -0.23 10.86 -0.69
N THR A 27 0.70 10.01 -0.25
CA THR A 27 1.81 10.42 0.61
C THR A 27 2.99 10.87 -0.23
N TYR A 28 3.72 11.88 0.24
CA TYR A 28 4.86 12.44 -0.48
C TYR A 28 6.22 12.05 0.11
N SER A 29 6.26 11.63 1.36
CA SER A 29 7.52 11.34 2.09
C SER A 29 8.34 10.20 1.47
N GLY A 30 7.71 9.30 0.71
CA GLY A 30 8.36 8.21 0.00
C GLY A 30 9.00 8.60 -1.33
N HIS A 31 8.92 9.87 -1.74
CA HIS A 31 9.52 10.33 -2.99
C HIS A 31 11.02 10.66 -2.81
N GLY A 32 11.83 10.34 -3.83
CA GLY A 32 13.25 10.72 -3.84
C GLY A 32 13.44 12.24 -3.72
N PRO A 33 14.48 12.72 -3.03
CA PRO A 33 15.65 12.03 -2.49
C PRO A 33 15.47 11.38 -1.10
N PHE A 34 14.25 11.14 -0.63
CA PHE A 34 13.91 10.45 0.64
C PHE A 34 14.41 11.19 1.89
N ILE A 35 14.37 12.52 1.88
CA ILE A 35 14.87 13.34 2.98
C ILE A 35 13.74 13.58 3.98
N ILE A 36 13.94 13.10 5.20
CA ILE A 36 13.06 13.35 6.35
C ILE A 36 13.79 14.28 7.30
N PRO A 37 13.16 15.40 7.76
CA PRO A 37 13.73 16.26 8.79
C PRO A 37 14.13 15.49 10.05
N ASP A 38 15.22 15.90 10.71
CA ASP A 38 15.80 15.14 11.82
C ASP A 38 14.82 14.93 12.98
N GLU A 39 13.95 15.90 13.25
CA GLU A 39 12.90 15.80 14.27
C GLU A 39 11.87 14.70 14.02
N TYR A 40 11.73 14.22 12.77
CA TYR A 40 10.80 13.15 12.40
C TYR A 40 11.49 11.80 12.19
N LYS A 41 12.82 11.75 12.26
CA LYS A 41 13.57 10.49 12.19
C LYS A 41 13.39 9.70 13.47
N ARG A 42 12.87 8.49 13.35
CA ARG A 42 12.57 7.60 14.49
C ARG A 42 13.58 6.47 14.65
N ILE A 43 14.29 6.17 13.59
CA ILE A 43 15.32 5.13 13.55
C ILE A 43 16.61 5.70 12.96
N SER A 44 17.73 5.09 13.33
CA SER A 44 19.03 5.33 12.70
C SER A 44 19.64 4.02 12.26
N PHE A 45 20.21 4.02 11.07
CA PHE A 45 20.88 2.84 10.51
C PHE A 45 22.39 2.92 10.67
N SER A 46 23.06 1.80 10.34
CA SER A 46 24.50 1.70 10.42
C SER A 46 25.21 2.79 9.60
N PRO A 47 26.28 3.43 10.13
CA PRO A 47 27.06 4.41 9.38
C PRO A 47 27.69 3.90 8.08
N GLY A 48 27.82 2.57 7.92
CA GLY A 48 28.32 1.96 6.68
C GLY A 48 27.28 1.73 5.58
N MET A 49 26.00 2.02 5.86
CA MET A 49 24.93 1.86 4.88
C MET A 49 25.01 2.95 3.79
N PRO A 50 24.81 2.62 2.51
CA PRO A 50 24.69 3.63 1.45
C PRO A 50 23.65 4.70 1.82
N GLU A 51 24.01 5.97 1.63
CA GLU A 51 23.17 7.10 2.05
C GLU A 51 21.76 7.03 1.48
N VAL A 52 21.61 6.71 0.20
CA VAL A 52 20.30 6.59 -0.46
C VAL A 52 19.44 5.49 0.17
N LEU A 53 20.06 4.36 0.56
CA LEU A 53 19.36 3.27 1.23
C LEU A 53 18.94 3.67 2.64
N ASN A 54 19.83 4.33 3.39
CA ASN A 54 19.53 4.87 4.71
C ASN A 54 18.34 5.85 4.65
N ASN A 55 18.37 6.78 3.72
CA ASN A 55 17.31 7.76 3.54
C ASN A 55 15.98 7.09 3.14
N TYR A 56 16.01 6.13 2.22
CA TYR A 56 14.83 5.37 1.81
C TYR A 56 14.19 4.61 2.98
N LEU A 57 14.98 3.88 3.76
CA LEU A 57 14.47 3.13 4.91
C LEU A 57 13.95 4.07 6.02
N THR A 58 14.59 5.23 6.21
CA THR A 58 14.13 6.25 7.15
C THR A 58 12.79 6.83 6.71
N ALA A 59 12.63 7.12 5.43
CA ALA A 59 11.37 7.61 4.87
C ALA A 59 10.25 6.55 4.94
N ALA A 60 10.58 5.28 4.67
CA ALA A 60 9.64 4.17 4.80
C ALA A 60 9.16 4.01 6.25
N ASN A 61 10.08 4.06 7.23
CA ASN A 61 9.72 4.00 8.65
C ASN A 61 8.85 5.20 9.09
N TYR A 62 9.15 6.40 8.59
CA TYR A 62 8.30 7.56 8.85
C TYR A 62 6.90 7.41 8.27
N THR A 63 6.79 6.87 7.05
CA THR A 63 5.50 6.63 6.40
C THR A 63 4.68 5.58 7.17
N ASP A 64 5.31 4.47 7.59
CA ASP A 64 4.68 3.44 8.42
C ASP A 64 4.13 4.03 9.72
N TYR A 65 4.94 4.82 10.42
CA TYR A 65 4.50 5.53 11.62
C TYR A 65 3.31 6.46 11.35
N ALA A 66 3.34 7.20 10.24
CA ALA A 66 2.26 8.12 9.88
C ALA A 66 0.95 7.38 9.54
N ILE A 67 1.05 6.19 8.94
CA ILE A 67 -0.11 5.31 8.71
C ILE A 67 -0.66 4.82 10.05
N GLY A 68 0.20 4.39 10.98
CA GLY A 68 -0.23 4.01 12.34
C GLY A 68 -1.01 5.14 13.02
N LYS A 69 -0.49 6.37 12.97
CA LYS A 69 -1.18 7.54 13.53
C LYS A 69 -2.49 7.91 12.83
N PHE A 70 -2.59 7.63 11.54
CA PHE A 70 -3.85 7.77 10.81
C PHE A 70 -4.90 6.76 11.32
N ILE A 71 -4.51 5.51 11.51
CA ILE A 71 -5.38 4.45 12.02
C ILE A 71 -5.83 4.77 13.45
N GLU A 72 -4.90 5.17 14.34
CA GLU A 72 -5.24 5.60 15.69
C GLU A 72 -6.29 6.72 15.68
N ARG A 73 -6.14 7.69 14.78
CA ARG A 73 -7.10 8.79 14.68
C ARG A 73 -8.47 8.34 14.18
N LEU A 74 -8.53 7.43 13.20
CA LEU A 74 -9.81 6.83 12.78
C LEU A 74 -10.50 6.06 13.91
N GLN A 75 -9.72 5.39 14.78
CA GLN A 75 -10.25 4.71 15.96
C GLN A 75 -10.84 5.72 16.97
N GLU A 76 -10.16 6.84 17.23
CA GLU A 76 -10.63 7.92 18.11
C GLU A 76 -11.93 8.55 17.58
N GLU A 77 -12.06 8.70 16.26
CA GLU A 77 -13.28 9.21 15.61
C GLU A 77 -14.40 8.15 15.49
N GLY A 78 -14.15 6.90 15.87
CA GLY A 78 -15.13 5.80 15.76
C GLY A 78 -15.39 5.33 14.34
N LEU A 79 -14.52 5.67 13.39
CA LEU A 79 -14.67 5.35 11.98
C LEU A 79 -13.92 4.07 11.55
N PHE A 80 -12.98 3.58 12.36
CA PHE A 80 -12.07 2.51 11.99
C PHE A 80 -12.80 1.22 11.59
N ASP A 81 -13.75 0.77 12.40
CA ASP A 81 -14.41 -0.52 12.20
C ASP A 81 -15.30 -0.57 10.94
N GLU A 82 -15.74 0.60 10.46
CA GLU A 82 -16.55 0.74 9.25
C GLU A 82 -15.74 1.16 8.02
N THR A 83 -14.42 1.29 8.16
CA THR A 83 -13.53 1.76 7.11
C THR A 83 -12.61 0.63 6.63
N MET A 84 -12.69 0.28 5.36
CA MET A 84 -11.68 -0.55 4.71
C MET A 84 -10.52 0.35 4.26
N ILE A 85 -9.31 0.07 4.78
CA ILE A 85 -8.11 0.85 4.48
C ILE A 85 -7.23 0.04 3.53
N VAL A 86 -6.86 0.64 2.41
CA VAL A 86 -5.96 0.04 1.42
C VAL A 86 -4.65 0.79 1.41
N VAL A 87 -3.54 0.07 1.62
CA VAL A 87 -2.19 0.61 1.51
C VAL A 87 -1.50 -0.03 0.32
N THR A 88 -1.10 0.79 -0.63
CA THR A 88 -0.37 0.33 -1.82
C THR A 88 0.65 1.37 -2.27
N GLY A 89 1.67 0.93 -3.02
CA GLY A 89 2.57 1.83 -3.73
C GLY A 89 2.09 2.05 -5.16
N ASP A 90 2.41 3.19 -5.73
CA ASP A 90 2.18 3.51 -7.14
C ASP A 90 3.24 2.84 -8.06
N HIS A 91 4.45 2.68 -7.56
CA HIS A 91 5.57 1.96 -8.18
C HIS A 91 6.62 1.57 -7.13
N GLU A 92 7.65 0.87 -7.53
CA GLU A 92 8.77 0.52 -6.65
C GLU A 92 9.62 1.75 -6.29
N GLY A 93 10.21 1.76 -5.08
CA GLY A 93 10.80 2.96 -4.49
C GLY A 93 12.22 3.28 -4.90
N LEU A 94 13.01 2.30 -5.32
CA LEU A 94 14.46 2.44 -5.55
C LEU A 94 14.84 2.48 -7.02
N ALA A 95 13.90 2.20 -7.92
CA ALA A 95 14.05 2.27 -9.38
C ALA A 95 15.38 1.65 -9.87
N TYR A 96 16.15 2.41 -10.66
CA TYR A 96 17.43 1.97 -11.23
C TYR A 96 18.52 1.68 -10.18
N LEU A 97 18.38 2.15 -8.94
CA LEU A 97 19.35 1.91 -7.86
C LEU A 97 19.17 0.54 -7.20
N ARG A 98 18.01 -0.09 -7.37
CA ARG A 98 17.66 -1.31 -6.67
C ARG A 98 18.70 -2.42 -6.85
N GLN A 99 19.09 -2.73 -8.07
CA GLN A 99 20.03 -3.80 -8.34
C GLN A 99 21.38 -3.57 -7.66
N SER A 100 21.95 -2.39 -7.80
CA SER A 100 23.22 -2.06 -7.16
C SER A 100 23.15 -2.10 -5.63
N LEU A 101 21.99 -1.75 -5.04
CA LEU A 101 21.78 -1.80 -3.60
C LEU A 101 21.60 -3.22 -3.07
N CYS A 102 20.89 -4.11 -3.77
CA CYS A 102 20.77 -5.51 -3.34
C CYS A 102 22.13 -6.25 -3.38
N GLU A 103 23.08 -5.82 -4.18
CA GLU A 103 24.43 -6.39 -4.24
C GLU A 103 25.34 -5.92 -3.10
N THR A 104 24.94 -4.89 -2.34
CA THR A 104 25.70 -4.43 -1.17
C THR A 104 25.48 -5.37 0.02
N LYS A 105 26.45 -5.44 0.92
CA LYS A 105 26.35 -6.22 2.16
C LYS A 105 25.14 -5.80 3.00
N GLU A 106 24.91 -4.51 3.10
CA GLU A 106 23.84 -3.89 3.89
C GLU A 106 22.49 -4.01 3.20
N GLY A 107 22.45 -3.93 1.87
CA GLY A 107 21.22 -3.97 1.09
C GLY A 107 20.72 -5.36 0.75
N GLY A 108 21.62 -6.35 0.67
CA GLY A 108 21.28 -7.70 0.19
C GLY A 108 20.19 -8.46 0.97
N GLY A 109 19.94 -8.07 2.23
CA GLY A 109 18.84 -8.61 3.05
C GLY A 109 17.63 -7.70 3.17
N LEU A 110 17.72 -6.46 2.67
CA LEU A 110 16.70 -5.42 2.86
C LEU A 110 16.02 -5.00 1.55
N VAL A 111 16.72 -5.15 0.43
CA VAL A 111 16.25 -4.74 -0.90
C VAL A 111 15.94 -5.98 -1.72
N SER A 112 14.71 -6.08 -2.20
CA SER A 112 14.32 -7.16 -3.11
C SER A 112 14.96 -6.96 -4.50
N PRO A 113 15.45 -8.00 -5.16
CA PRO A 113 15.87 -7.93 -6.56
C PRO A 113 14.67 -7.75 -7.52
N PHE A 114 13.45 -7.91 -7.04
CA PHE A 114 12.23 -7.80 -7.84
C PHE A 114 11.48 -6.49 -7.55
N GLU A 115 10.74 -6.02 -8.54
CA GLU A 115 9.90 -4.82 -8.48
C GLU A 115 8.57 -5.14 -7.81
N TYR A 116 8.54 -5.05 -6.47
CA TYR A 116 7.32 -5.25 -5.71
C TYR A 116 6.83 -3.96 -5.08
N THR A 117 5.52 -3.79 -5.07
CA THR A 117 4.83 -2.81 -4.24
C THR A 117 3.92 -3.54 -3.26
N PRO A 118 3.71 -3.01 -2.05
CA PRO A 118 2.76 -3.61 -1.11
C PRO A 118 1.33 -3.47 -1.64
N PHE A 119 0.49 -4.44 -1.32
CA PHE A 119 -0.96 -4.33 -1.39
C PHE A 119 -1.52 -4.93 -0.11
N ILE A 120 -1.93 -4.07 0.81
CA ILE A 120 -2.40 -4.44 2.14
C ILE A 120 -3.81 -3.90 2.29
N VAL A 121 -4.74 -4.74 2.72
CA VAL A 121 -6.13 -4.36 3.00
C VAL A 121 -6.42 -4.62 4.46
N ILE A 122 -6.70 -3.55 5.21
CA ILE A 122 -7.10 -3.57 6.62
C ILE A 122 -8.62 -3.51 6.66
N ASN A 123 -9.25 -4.23 7.58
CA ASN A 123 -10.69 -4.42 7.69
C ASN A 123 -11.30 -5.01 6.41
N SER A 124 -10.54 -5.91 5.76
CA SER A 124 -11.04 -6.67 4.63
C SER A 124 -12.16 -7.62 5.09
N PRO A 125 -13.26 -7.77 4.33
CA PRO A 125 -14.28 -8.78 4.59
C PRO A 125 -13.73 -10.20 4.43
N VAL A 126 -12.59 -10.35 3.78
CA VAL A 126 -11.89 -11.63 3.57
C VAL A 126 -10.51 -11.56 4.19
N GLY A 127 -10.28 -12.35 5.25
CA GLY A 127 -8.97 -12.51 5.87
C GLY A 127 -8.14 -13.54 5.10
N MET A 128 -7.19 -13.11 4.27
CA MET A 128 -6.32 -13.99 3.52
C MET A 128 -4.94 -13.37 3.28
N ARG A 129 -3.96 -14.24 3.10
CA ARG A 129 -2.67 -13.88 2.51
C ARG A 129 -2.63 -14.45 1.09
N TYR A 130 -2.52 -13.57 0.11
CA TYR A 130 -2.39 -13.95 -1.29
C TYR A 130 -0.90 -14.13 -1.63
N GLU A 131 -0.50 -15.35 -1.95
CA GLU A 131 0.92 -15.71 -2.17
C GLU A 131 1.33 -15.72 -3.64
N LYS A 132 0.38 -15.49 -4.54
CA LYS A 132 0.68 -15.37 -5.96
C LYS A 132 1.00 -13.93 -6.35
N VAL A 133 1.68 -13.75 -7.45
CA VAL A 133 1.92 -12.42 -8.01
C VAL A 133 0.61 -11.89 -8.60
N MET A 134 0.28 -10.64 -8.26
CA MET A 134 -0.78 -9.86 -8.90
C MET A 134 -0.19 -8.61 -9.54
N GLY A 135 -0.78 -8.13 -10.61
CA GLY A 135 -0.42 -6.84 -11.18
C GLY A 135 -1.16 -5.69 -10.49
N GLN A 136 -0.60 -4.48 -10.52
CA GLN A 136 -1.33 -3.30 -10.03
C GLN A 136 -2.64 -3.06 -10.79
N VAL A 137 -2.74 -3.51 -12.04
CA VAL A 137 -3.97 -3.46 -12.85
C VAL A 137 -5.11 -4.28 -12.23
N ASP A 138 -4.80 -5.27 -11.38
CA ASP A 138 -5.77 -6.16 -10.73
C ASP A 138 -6.35 -5.55 -9.45
N ILE A 139 -5.74 -4.47 -8.92
CA ILE A 139 -6.15 -3.82 -7.68
C ILE A 139 -7.60 -3.35 -7.77
N TYR A 140 -7.95 -2.63 -8.84
CA TYR A 140 -9.27 -2.04 -8.96
C TYR A 140 -10.38 -3.09 -8.96
N SER A 141 -10.27 -4.11 -9.81
CA SER A 141 -11.25 -5.20 -9.87
C SER A 141 -11.33 -6.00 -8.56
N THR A 142 -10.21 -6.17 -7.87
CA THR A 142 -10.16 -6.78 -6.54
C THR A 142 -10.90 -5.94 -5.50
N LEU A 143 -10.75 -4.61 -5.54
CA LEU A 143 -11.46 -3.71 -4.63
C LEU A 143 -12.96 -3.67 -4.90
N LEU A 144 -13.40 -3.78 -6.17
CA LEU A 144 -14.82 -3.90 -6.49
C LEU A 144 -15.43 -5.14 -5.83
N ASP A 145 -14.76 -6.29 -5.92
CA ASP A 145 -15.23 -7.52 -5.25
C ASP A 145 -15.26 -7.36 -3.72
N LEU A 146 -14.20 -6.82 -3.14
CA LEU A 146 -14.12 -6.62 -1.69
C LEU A 146 -15.19 -5.66 -1.15
N THR A 147 -15.65 -4.72 -1.97
CA THR A 147 -16.68 -3.74 -1.58
C THR A 147 -18.11 -4.16 -1.95
N GLY A 148 -18.27 -5.34 -2.59
CA GLY A 148 -19.55 -5.83 -3.07
C GLY A 148 -20.10 -5.02 -4.24
N LEU A 149 -19.22 -4.52 -5.09
CA LEU A 149 -19.50 -3.79 -6.33
C LEU A 149 -19.08 -4.61 -7.56
N ASP A 150 -19.09 -5.93 -7.44
CA ASP A 150 -18.70 -6.89 -8.47
C ASP A 150 -19.60 -6.83 -9.73
N ASP A 151 -20.85 -6.39 -9.57
CA ASP A 151 -21.77 -6.12 -10.69
C ASP A 151 -21.38 -4.86 -11.51
N TYR A 152 -20.43 -4.06 -11.04
CA TYR A 152 -19.99 -2.88 -11.78
C TYR A 152 -19.26 -3.27 -13.06
N GLY A 153 -19.76 -2.81 -14.19
CA GLY A 153 -19.26 -3.15 -15.52
C GLY A 153 -17.87 -2.59 -15.80
N TRP A 154 -16.86 -3.10 -15.11
CA TRP A 154 -15.44 -2.74 -15.31
C TRP A 154 -14.95 -3.16 -16.71
N LYS A 155 -14.33 -2.25 -17.44
CA LYS A 155 -13.80 -2.46 -18.79
C LYS A 155 -12.27 -2.32 -18.87
N GLY A 156 -11.57 -2.42 -17.75
CA GLY A 156 -10.12 -2.41 -17.69
C GLY A 156 -9.48 -3.76 -18.02
N MET A 157 -8.15 -3.81 -17.96
CA MET A 157 -7.37 -5.03 -18.28
C MET A 157 -7.17 -5.95 -17.08
N GLY A 158 -7.40 -5.47 -15.85
CA GLY A 158 -7.18 -6.23 -14.62
C GLY A 158 -8.29 -7.22 -14.33
N GLN A 159 -7.98 -8.24 -13.54
CA GLN A 159 -8.92 -9.22 -13.02
C GLN A 159 -8.82 -9.28 -11.50
N SER A 160 -9.95 -9.46 -10.82
CA SER A 160 -9.92 -9.69 -9.40
C SER A 160 -9.12 -10.95 -9.03
N ILE A 161 -8.33 -10.86 -7.95
CA ILE A 161 -7.59 -12.02 -7.43
C ILE A 161 -8.54 -13.17 -7.02
N PHE A 162 -9.77 -12.86 -6.69
CA PHE A 162 -10.79 -13.87 -6.36
C PHE A 162 -11.23 -14.66 -7.60
N CYS A 163 -11.34 -14.03 -8.75
CA CYS A 163 -11.58 -14.73 -10.01
C CYS A 163 -10.42 -15.66 -10.37
N LEU A 164 -9.18 -15.24 -10.09
CA LEU A 164 -7.98 -16.06 -10.37
C LEU A 164 -7.86 -17.29 -9.45
N LEU A 165 -8.52 -17.31 -8.30
CA LEU A 165 -8.56 -18.48 -7.42
C LEU A 165 -9.48 -19.58 -7.94
N TYR A 166 -10.49 -19.24 -8.72
CA TYR A 166 -11.50 -20.19 -9.23
C TYR A 166 -11.30 -20.60 -10.68
N THR A 167 -10.38 -19.97 -11.43
CA THR A 167 -10.09 -20.39 -12.79
C THR A 167 -9.11 -21.56 -12.77
N SER A 168 -9.48 -22.66 -13.41
CA SER A 168 -8.54 -23.73 -13.75
C SER A 168 -7.37 -23.16 -14.55
N PRO A 169 -6.12 -23.64 -14.33
CA PRO A 169 -4.98 -23.16 -15.08
C PRO A 169 -5.27 -23.21 -16.58
N SER A 170 -5.01 -22.11 -17.27
CA SER A 170 -5.15 -22.02 -18.72
C SER A 170 -4.28 -23.11 -19.37
N PRO A 171 -4.67 -23.68 -20.51
CA PRO A 171 -3.82 -24.61 -21.26
C PRO A 171 -2.43 -24.05 -21.59
N ARG A 172 -2.24 -22.72 -21.52
CA ARG A 172 -0.93 -22.06 -21.66
C ARG A 172 -0.06 -22.20 -20.42
N ASP A 173 -0.67 -22.27 -19.24
CA ASP A 173 0.05 -22.41 -17.95
C ASP A 173 0.51 -23.84 -17.71
N MET A 174 -0.09 -24.81 -18.38
CA MET A 174 0.26 -26.23 -18.27
C MET A 174 1.41 -26.66 -19.22
N ARG A 175 1.99 -25.73 -19.99
CA ARG A 175 3.08 -26.02 -20.95
C ARG A 175 4.46 -25.58 -20.46
N ARG A 176 4.71 -25.55 -19.16
CA ARG A 176 6.06 -25.40 -18.60
C ARG A 176 6.53 -26.66 -17.96
#